data_58dd752c7a0776062bba45c3b70584f5
#
_entry.id   58dd752c7a0776062bba45c3b70584f5
#
_cell.length_a   1.000
_cell.length_b   1.000
_cell.length_c   1.000
_cell.angle_alpha   90.00
_cell.angle_beta   90.00
_cell.angle_gamma   90.00
#
_symmetry.space_group_name_H-M   'P 1'
#
loop_
_entity.id
_entity.type
_entity.pdbx_description
1 polymer ?
#
loop_
_entity_poly.entity_id
_entity_poly.type
_entity_poly.pdbx_seq_one_letter_code
_entity_poly.pdbx_strand_id
1 'polypeptide(L)'
;DFSGHGSILESDVLITDWSTIAEEFSFTTLKPSLFIDTPMKVINPDYEQVGITPTDITLRNQIGHSLDPKDLSELEGVIDDMVTNSSSWNDRIRQIRDGFIYNLGHGGEAAGEYILGEILAKQEGKDITAAGAFGTGNQGDNDD
;
A
#
# COMPACT_ATOMS: atom_id res chain seq x y z
N ASP A 1 16.07 -18.05 15.67
CA ASP A 1 16.00 -17.75 14.24
C ASP A 1 15.21 -16.46 14.07
N PHE A 2 15.91 -15.33 13.97
CA PHE A 2 15.29 -14.02 13.72
C PHE A 2 14.92 -13.90 12.24
N SER A 3 13.97 -14.68 11.76
CA SER A 3 13.34 -14.35 10.49
C SER A 3 12.31 -13.25 10.78
N GLY A 4 12.67 -12.00 10.48
CA GLY A 4 11.80 -10.84 10.73
C GLY A 4 10.42 -10.91 10.08
N HIS A 5 10.20 -11.86 9.18
CA HIS A 5 8.91 -12.10 8.53
C HIS A 5 7.86 -12.72 9.45
N GLY A 6 8.26 -13.60 10.40
CA GLY A 6 7.31 -14.21 11.34
C GLY A 6 6.66 -13.20 12.26
N SER A 7 7.44 -12.33 12.88
CA SER A 7 6.93 -11.29 13.79
C SER A 7 6.03 -10.28 13.06
N ILE A 8 6.31 -9.93 11.81
CA ILE A 8 5.47 -9.04 11.00
C ILE A 8 4.08 -9.67 10.79
N LEU A 9 4.02 -10.94 10.40
CA LEU A 9 2.75 -11.62 10.12
C LEU A 9 1.92 -11.89 11.39
N GLU A 10 2.58 -12.10 12.53
CA GLU A 10 1.94 -12.39 13.81
C GLU A 10 1.53 -11.14 14.59
N SER A 11 2.08 -9.97 14.27
CA SER A 11 1.75 -8.71 14.94
C SER A 11 0.33 -8.25 14.63
N ASP A 12 -0.36 -7.66 15.60
CA ASP A 12 -1.70 -7.09 15.43
C ASP A 12 -1.67 -5.64 14.96
N VAL A 13 -0.62 -4.91 15.28
CA VAL A 13 -0.37 -3.52 14.88
C VAL A 13 1.11 -3.35 14.57
N LEU A 14 1.43 -2.62 13.51
CA LEU A 14 2.79 -2.16 13.23
C LEU A 14 2.94 -0.72 13.76
N ILE A 15 3.97 -0.46 14.55
CA ILE A 15 4.35 0.90 14.95
C ILE A 15 5.55 1.34 14.13
N THR A 16 5.43 2.46 13.43
CA THR A 16 6.50 2.98 12.57
C THR A 16 6.42 4.52 12.48
N ASP A 17 7.33 5.13 11.75
CA ASP A 17 7.31 6.55 11.41
C ASP A 17 7.01 6.77 9.91
N TRP A 18 7.98 7.25 9.13
CA TRP A 18 7.91 7.47 7.68
C TRP A 18 8.57 6.30 6.94
N SER A 19 7.84 5.19 6.78
CA SER A 19 8.36 4.00 6.15
C SER A 19 7.29 3.28 5.33
N THR A 20 7.64 2.87 4.12
CA THR A 20 6.81 2.04 3.21
C THR A 20 6.47 0.67 3.79
N ILE A 21 7.16 0.23 4.84
CA ILE A 21 6.84 -1.04 5.53
C ILE A 21 5.41 -1.05 6.07
N ALA A 22 4.83 0.13 6.35
CA ALA A 22 3.44 0.24 6.79
C ALA A 22 2.45 -0.20 5.71
N GLU A 23 2.70 0.17 4.46
CA GLU A 23 1.89 -0.25 3.32
C GLU A 23 2.02 -1.76 3.09
N GLU A 24 3.25 -2.27 3.10
CA GLU A 24 3.53 -3.70 2.96
C GLU A 24 2.84 -4.51 4.07
N PHE A 25 2.97 -4.09 5.33
CA PHE A 25 2.33 -4.72 6.47
C PHE A 25 0.81 -4.70 6.33
N SER A 26 0.23 -3.51 6.15
CA SER A 26 -1.22 -3.35 6.14
C SER A 26 -1.87 -4.07 4.97
N PHE A 27 -1.27 -4.02 3.77
CA PHE A 27 -1.83 -4.70 2.60
C PHE A 27 -1.66 -6.22 2.62
N THR A 28 -0.62 -6.72 3.29
CA THR A 28 -0.39 -8.16 3.42
C THR A 28 -1.24 -8.78 4.52
N THR A 29 -1.33 -8.11 5.68
CA THR A 29 -1.98 -8.66 6.87
C THR A 29 -3.42 -8.19 7.05
N LEU A 30 -3.84 -7.12 6.37
CA LEU A 30 -5.08 -6.38 6.56
C LEU A 30 -5.23 -5.83 7.98
N LYS A 31 -4.11 -5.53 8.63
CA LYS A 31 -4.03 -4.98 9.99
C LYS A 31 -3.53 -3.53 9.93
N PRO A 32 -3.94 -2.68 10.89
CA PRO A 32 -3.60 -1.27 10.87
C PRO A 32 -2.17 -0.98 11.30
N SER A 33 -1.63 0.13 10.81
CA SER A 33 -0.35 0.69 11.23
C SER A 33 -0.54 1.91 12.12
N LEU A 34 0.23 2.02 13.20
CA LEU A 34 0.32 3.22 14.03
C LEU A 34 1.56 4.02 13.63
N PHE A 35 1.35 5.24 13.22
CA PHE A 35 2.40 6.13 12.76
C PHE A 35 2.78 7.13 13.85
N ILE A 36 4.05 7.22 14.18
CA ILE A 36 4.57 8.29 15.03
C ILE A 36 4.98 9.45 14.12
N ASP A 37 4.39 10.62 14.31
CA ASP A 37 4.57 11.79 13.46
C ASP A 37 5.90 12.52 13.79
N THR A 38 7.01 11.82 13.53
CA THR A 38 8.34 12.42 13.51
C THR A 38 8.46 13.38 12.32
N PRO A 39 9.45 14.30 12.30
CA PRO A 39 9.70 15.14 11.14
C PRO A 39 9.84 14.30 9.86
N MET A 40 9.07 14.64 8.82
CA MET A 40 9.06 13.92 7.56
C MET A 40 10.45 13.87 6.95
N LYS A 41 10.90 12.68 6.56
CA LYS A 41 12.16 12.49 5.87
C LYS A 41 11.99 12.83 4.38
N VAL A 42 12.50 13.97 3.97
CA VAL A 42 12.52 14.38 2.55
C VAL A 42 13.74 13.76 1.88
N ILE A 43 13.54 12.72 1.07
CA ILE A 43 14.61 12.05 0.31
C ILE A 43 14.89 12.81 -0.99
N ASN A 44 13.83 13.26 -1.68
CA ASN A 44 13.94 14.07 -2.88
C ASN A 44 13.43 15.49 -2.59
N PRO A 45 14.29 16.52 -2.55
CA PRO A 45 13.86 17.89 -2.28
C PRO A 45 12.94 18.46 -3.38
N ASP A 46 12.97 17.88 -4.57
CA ASP A 46 12.17 18.33 -5.72
C ASP A 46 10.86 17.56 -5.87
N TYR A 47 10.43 16.76 -4.88
CA TYR A 47 9.25 15.91 -4.98
C TYR A 47 7.97 16.71 -5.27
N GLU A 48 7.87 17.93 -4.77
CA GLU A 48 6.72 18.82 -5.04
C GLU A 48 6.60 19.22 -6.51
N GLN A 49 7.72 19.28 -7.25
CA GLN A 49 7.73 19.61 -8.67
C GLN A 49 7.15 18.50 -9.54
N VAL A 50 7.13 17.27 -9.04
CA VAL A 50 6.52 16.11 -9.72
C VAL A 50 4.99 16.24 -9.78
N GLY A 51 4.39 17.00 -8.85
CA GLY A 51 2.94 17.25 -8.80
C GLY A 51 2.11 16.00 -8.39
N ILE A 52 2.76 14.95 -7.91
CA ILE A 52 2.12 13.73 -7.41
C ILE A 52 2.52 13.56 -5.95
N THR A 53 1.52 13.55 -5.07
CA THR A 53 1.77 13.30 -3.65
C THR A 53 2.17 11.83 -3.44
N PRO A 54 3.28 11.55 -2.76
CA PRO A 54 3.71 10.19 -2.45
C PRO A 54 2.64 9.38 -1.69
N THR A 55 2.60 8.07 -1.93
CA THR A 55 1.60 7.18 -1.36
C THR A 55 1.72 7.03 0.15
N ASP A 56 2.94 7.01 0.66
CA ASP A 56 3.24 7.00 2.10
C ASP A 56 2.69 8.22 2.86
N ILE A 57 2.40 9.32 2.16
CA ILE A 57 1.68 10.46 2.72
C ILE A 57 0.16 10.25 2.63
N THR A 58 -0.34 9.85 1.45
CA THR A 58 -1.79 9.79 1.19
C THR A 58 -2.47 8.60 1.86
N LEU A 59 -1.79 7.47 2.00
CA LEU A 59 -2.33 6.24 2.58
C LEU A 59 -2.26 6.23 4.12
N ARG A 60 -1.37 7.00 4.72
CA ARG A 60 -1.08 7.01 6.15
C ARG A 60 -2.33 6.98 7.04
N ASN A 61 -3.23 7.94 6.87
CA ASN A 61 -4.47 8.02 7.63
C ASN A 61 -5.60 7.11 7.12
N GLN A 62 -5.34 6.38 6.05
CA GLN A 62 -6.29 5.43 5.49
C GLN A 62 -6.05 4.01 6.02
N ILE A 63 -4.78 3.62 6.17
CA ILE A 63 -4.36 2.28 6.63
C ILE A 63 -3.96 2.25 8.11
N GLY A 64 -4.07 3.36 8.81
CA GLY A 64 -3.65 3.44 10.21
C GLY A 64 -4.05 4.74 10.90
N HIS A 65 -3.45 4.96 12.05
CA HIS A 65 -3.63 6.15 12.89
C HIS A 65 -2.29 6.86 13.06
N SER A 66 -2.29 8.19 13.04
CA SER A 66 -1.11 9.02 13.29
C SER A 66 -1.15 9.60 14.72
N LEU A 67 -0.02 9.55 15.42
CA LEU A 67 0.13 10.05 16.78
C LEU A 67 1.32 11.03 16.85
N ASP A 68 1.07 12.25 17.33
CA ASP A 68 2.14 13.23 17.59
C ASP A 68 3.05 12.70 18.73
N PRO A 69 4.38 12.81 18.64
CA PRO A 69 5.29 12.44 19.73
C PRO A 69 5.00 13.10 21.07
N LYS A 70 4.26 14.21 21.08
CA LYS A 70 3.83 14.88 22.32
C LYS A 70 2.69 14.14 23.02
N ASP A 71 1.93 13.34 22.28
CA ASP A 71 0.72 12.66 22.74
C ASP A 71 0.98 11.16 23.01
N LEU A 72 2.23 10.77 23.21
CA LEU A 72 2.61 9.37 23.49
C LEU A 72 1.95 8.79 24.75
N SER A 73 1.39 9.62 25.62
CA SER A 73 0.55 9.17 26.75
C SER A 73 -0.76 8.50 26.28
N GLU A 74 -1.18 8.73 25.04
CA GLU A 74 -2.39 8.14 24.44
C GLU A 74 -2.09 6.80 23.72
N LEU A 75 -0.81 6.42 23.59
CA LEU A 75 -0.35 5.27 22.81
C LEU A 75 -1.09 3.98 23.16
N GLU A 76 -1.22 3.66 24.45
CA GLU A 76 -1.90 2.45 24.92
C GLU A 76 -3.37 2.43 24.48
N GLY A 77 -4.07 3.53 24.69
CA GLY A 77 -5.49 3.64 24.31
C GLY A 77 -5.71 3.53 22.80
N VAL A 78 -4.80 4.11 22.01
CA VAL A 78 -4.86 4.02 20.54
C VAL A 78 -4.63 2.59 20.07
N ILE A 79 -3.65 1.88 20.63
CA ILE A 79 -3.39 0.47 20.29
C ILE A 79 -4.59 -0.40 20.68
N ASP A 80 -5.12 -0.22 21.88
CA ASP A 80 -6.29 -0.97 22.35
C ASP A 80 -7.51 -0.76 21.46
N ASP A 81 -7.74 0.47 21.00
CA ASP A 81 -8.81 0.77 20.04
C ASP A 81 -8.57 0.08 18.70
N MET A 82 -7.35 0.13 18.17
CA MET A 82 -6.99 -0.49 16.89
C MET A 82 -7.18 -2.02 16.92
N VAL A 83 -6.78 -2.66 18.01
CA VAL A 83 -6.92 -4.12 18.20
C VAL A 83 -8.39 -4.50 18.39
N THR A 84 -9.12 -3.74 19.22
CA THR A 84 -10.54 -3.98 19.48
C THR A 84 -11.40 -3.85 18.21
N ASN A 85 -11.09 -2.85 17.36
CA ASN A 85 -11.78 -2.57 16.12
C ASN A 85 -11.12 -3.23 14.89
N SER A 86 -10.34 -4.31 15.10
CA SER A 86 -9.58 -4.99 14.06
C SER A 86 -10.39 -5.39 12.82
N SER A 87 -11.65 -5.83 13.01
CA SER A 87 -12.54 -6.18 11.90
C SER A 87 -12.84 -4.98 10.99
N SER A 88 -13.13 -3.82 11.58
CA SER A 88 -13.38 -2.57 10.83
C SER A 88 -12.13 -2.12 10.06
N TRP A 89 -10.95 -2.24 10.68
CA TRP A 89 -9.69 -1.97 10.01
C TRP A 89 -9.43 -2.92 8.85
N ASN A 90 -9.69 -4.21 9.04
CA ASN A 90 -9.52 -5.22 8.00
C ASN A 90 -10.36 -4.89 6.74
N ASP A 91 -11.64 -4.59 6.91
CA ASP A 91 -12.53 -4.26 5.80
C ASP A 91 -12.10 -2.98 5.09
N ARG A 92 -11.74 -1.95 5.85
CA ARG A 92 -11.25 -0.68 5.30
C ARG A 92 -9.96 -0.86 4.51
N ILE A 93 -8.97 -1.54 5.09
CA ILE A 93 -7.66 -1.76 4.44
C ILE A 93 -7.82 -2.62 3.20
N ARG A 94 -8.69 -3.62 3.24
CA ARG A 94 -9.01 -4.46 2.07
C ARG A 94 -9.55 -3.61 0.92
N GLN A 95 -10.53 -2.76 1.18
CA GLN A 95 -11.12 -1.87 0.17
C GLN A 95 -10.06 -0.94 -0.44
N ILE A 96 -9.19 -0.37 0.38
CA ILE A 96 -8.10 0.50 -0.08
C ILE A 96 -7.11 -0.29 -0.93
N ARG A 97 -6.64 -1.45 -0.45
CA ARG A 97 -5.72 -2.33 -1.16
C ARG A 97 -6.26 -2.72 -2.53
N ASP A 98 -7.50 -3.17 -2.58
CA ASP A 98 -8.13 -3.67 -3.80
C ASP A 98 -8.35 -2.54 -4.83
N GLY A 99 -8.46 -1.29 -4.37
CA GLY A 99 -8.47 -0.11 -5.25
C GLY A 99 -7.08 0.39 -5.64
N PHE A 100 -6.03 0.02 -4.90
CA PHE A 100 -4.67 0.53 -5.07
C PHE A 100 -3.73 -0.48 -5.76
N ILE A 101 -3.87 -1.78 -5.46
CA ILE A 101 -3.01 -2.84 -5.99
C ILE A 101 -3.67 -3.50 -7.20
N TYR A 102 -3.00 -3.39 -8.35
CA TYR A 102 -3.42 -4.05 -9.58
C TYR A 102 -2.91 -5.49 -9.62
N ASN A 103 -3.71 -6.39 -10.22
CA ASN A 103 -3.35 -7.80 -10.43
C ASN A 103 -2.91 -8.53 -9.15
N LEU A 104 -3.60 -8.29 -8.03
CA LEU A 104 -3.29 -8.91 -6.75
C LEU A 104 -3.24 -10.44 -6.87
N GLY A 105 -2.08 -11.03 -6.53
CA GLY A 105 -1.81 -12.46 -6.69
C GLY A 105 -1.37 -12.88 -8.10
N HIS A 106 -1.55 -12.04 -9.12
CA HIS A 106 -1.24 -12.32 -10.54
C HIS A 106 -0.27 -11.31 -11.16
N GLY A 107 0.36 -10.45 -10.37
CA GLY A 107 1.25 -9.39 -10.86
C GLY A 107 2.42 -9.91 -11.69
N GLY A 108 3.00 -11.06 -11.30
CA GLY A 108 4.10 -11.69 -12.05
C GLY A 108 3.66 -12.21 -13.42
N GLU A 109 2.47 -12.81 -13.51
CA GLU A 109 1.88 -13.29 -14.75
C GLU A 109 1.59 -12.12 -15.70
N ALA A 110 0.89 -11.10 -15.22
CA ALA A 110 0.58 -9.90 -16.00
C ALA A 110 1.84 -9.17 -16.50
N ALA A 111 2.86 -9.06 -15.65
CA ALA A 111 4.14 -8.47 -16.05
C ALA A 111 4.88 -9.32 -17.11
N GLY A 112 4.85 -10.64 -16.96
CA GLY A 112 5.44 -11.58 -17.91
C GLY A 112 4.77 -11.50 -19.29
N GLU A 113 3.45 -11.49 -19.34
CA GLU A 113 2.67 -11.33 -20.56
C GLU A 113 2.97 -10.00 -21.26
N TYR A 114 3.00 -8.90 -20.49
CA TYR A 114 3.34 -7.59 -21.03
C TYR A 114 4.74 -7.56 -21.66
N ILE A 115 5.76 -8.04 -20.93
CA ILE A 115 7.14 -8.07 -21.40
C ILE A 115 7.27 -8.92 -22.67
N LEU A 116 6.63 -10.10 -22.69
CA LEU A 116 6.66 -10.98 -23.85
C LEU A 116 5.99 -10.33 -25.06
N GLY A 117 4.85 -9.68 -24.86
CA GLY A 117 4.14 -8.94 -25.90
C GLY A 117 5.01 -7.85 -26.53
N GLU A 118 5.71 -7.06 -25.70
CA GLU A 118 6.63 -6.01 -26.17
C GLU A 118 7.82 -6.58 -26.97
N ILE A 119 8.38 -7.71 -26.54
CA ILE A 119 9.48 -8.38 -27.26
C ILE A 119 9.01 -8.85 -28.64
N LEU A 120 7.86 -9.50 -28.70
CA LEU A 120 7.31 -10.02 -29.95
C LEU A 120 6.95 -8.88 -30.92
N ALA A 121 6.36 -7.80 -30.42
CA ALA A 121 6.02 -6.64 -31.23
C ALA A 121 7.26 -5.97 -31.84
N LYS A 122 8.34 -5.85 -31.08
CA LYS A 122 9.63 -5.33 -31.58
C LYS A 122 10.23 -6.22 -32.66
N GLN A 123 10.11 -7.55 -32.51
CA GLN A 123 10.57 -8.50 -33.55
C GLN A 123 9.77 -8.39 -34.84
N GLU A 124 8.48 -8.04 -34.76
CA GLU A 124 7.63 -7.83 -35.94
C GLU A 124 7.76 -6.43 -36.55
N GLY A 125 8.62 -5.57 -36.03
CA GLY A 125 8.81 -4.19 -36.53
C GLY A 125 7.65 -3.24 -36.24
N LYS A 126 6.77 -3.59 -35.31
CA LYS A 126 5.68 -2.74 -34.85
C LYS A 126 6.15 -1.89 -33.70
N ASP A 127 6.24 -0.56 -33.92
CA ASP A 127 6.39 0.40 -32.82
C ASP A 127 5.07 0.46 -32.03
N ILE A 128 5.02 -0.22 -30.91
CA ILE A 128 3.90 -0.07 -29.97
C ILE A 128 4.23 1.14 -29.10
N THR A 129 3.75 2.32 -29.55
CA THR A 129 3.67 3.48 -28.64
C THR A 129 2.72 3.13 -27.50
N ALA A 130 3.10 3.48 -26.28
CA ALA A 130 2.45 3.14 -25.00
C ALA A 130 1.00 3.64 -24.83
N ALA A 131 0.14 3.32 -25.75
CA ALA A 131 -1.29 3.62 -25.71
C ALA A 131 -2.06 2.36 -25.33
N GLY A 132 -2.23 2.11 -24.03
CA GLY A 132 -3.14 1.07 -23.56
C GLY A 132 -2.78 0.33 -22.27
N ALA A 133 -1.70 0.66 -21.57
CA ALA A 133 -1.28 -0.08 -20.38
C ALA A 133 -2.07 0.22 -19.08
N PHE A 134 -3.03 1.12 -19.11
CA PHE A 134 -3.93 1.37 -17.98
C PHE A 134 -5.37 1.01 -18.39
N GLY A 135 -5.65 -0.28 -18.44
CA GLY A 135 -7.01 -0.79 -18.49
C GLY A 135 -7.79 -0.28 -17.27
N THR A 136 -8.81 0.51 -17.55
CA THR A 136 -9.78 0.99 -16.56
C THR A 136 -10.36 -0.20 -15.81
N GLY A 137 -10.28 -0.08 -14.48
CA GLY A 137 -10.67 -1.08 -13.52
C GLY A 137 -12.03 -1.72 -13.77
N ASN A 138 -12.07 -2.91 -13.34
CA ASN A 138 -13.18 -3.82 -13.16
C ASN A 138 -14.46 -3.09 -12.67
N GLN A 139 -15.35 -2.74 -13.59
CA GLN A 139 -16.75 -2.53 -13.25
C GLN A 139 -17.37 -3.92 -13.09
N GLY A 140 -17.57 -4.31 -11.85
CA GLY A 140 -18.37 -5.50 -11.56
C GLY A 140 -19.76 -5.34 -12.11
N ASP A 141 -20.11 -6.17 -13.09
CA ASP A 141 -21.47 -6.44 -13.48
C ASP A 141 -22.17 -7.11 -12.31
N ASN A 142 -22.99 -6.32 -11.63
CA ASN A 142 -24.08 -6.83 -10.82
C ASN A 142 -25.30 -6.83 -11.73
N ASP A 143 -25.60 -7.97 -12.34
CA ASP A 143 -26.91 -8.28 -12.85
C ASP A 143 -27.43 -9.56 -12.17
N ASP A 144 -28.61 -9.42 -11.54
CA ASP A 144 -29.56 -10.39 -10.98
C ASP A 144 -29.23 -11.07 -9.66
#